data_99bb8d28ae027f7d92bfa1ffccfb9cb7
#
_entry.id   99bb8d28ae027f7d92bfa1ffccfb9cb7
#
_cell.length_a   1.000
_cell.length_b   1.000
_cell.length_c   1.000
_cell.angle_alpha   90.00
_cell.angle_beta   90.00
_cell.angle_gamma   90.00
#
_symmetry.space_group_name_H-M   'P 1'
#
loop_
_entity.id
_entity.type
_entity.pdbx_description
1 polymer ?
#
loop_
_entity_poly.entity_id
_entity_poly.type
_entity_poly.pdbx_seq_one_letter_code
_entity_poly.pdbx_strand_id
1 'polypeptide(L)'
;MNIAFIPVRCGSKSIPFKNIKEFCGKPLVYWNLEALEKSNNIDEIFVATDCEEIKDIVNSFGFSKVKVYDRDEENASDTASTESVMLEFINKQNFKDNDLFFLVQATSPLTQTKDFDKALETLKNENADSLLTCIRTKRFFWDKNAKAINYDFINRPRRQDFDGLFMENGAFYINSIGNIKKDKNRLSGKIAIYEMEEFTAVEIDEEDDWLIAEKMMYKYILSKRKKEYQIKLFLSDVDGTLTDAGMYYGENGEEFKKFNTHDGKGFELLRKAGIKTGIITSENTKIVENRAKKLKVDFLYQ
;
A
#
# COMPACT_ATOMS: atom_id res chain seq x y z
N MET A 1 21.89 -14.01 -8.75
CA MET A 1 20.53 -14.14 -8.19
C MET A 1 20.15 -12.84 -7.49
N ASN A 2 18.88 -12.46 -7.51
CA ASN A 2 18.36 -11.26 -6.81
C ASN A 2 17.42 -11.72 -5.69
N ILE A 3 17.82 -11.49 -4.46
CA ILE A 3 17.16 -11.97 -3.25
C ILE A 3 16.52 -10.78 -2.54
N ALA A 4 15.22 -10.83 -2.28
CA ALA A 4 14.55 -9.87 -1.43
C ALA A 4 14.43 -10.42 0.00
N PHE A 5 14.67 -9.55 0.97
CA PHE A 5 14.64 -9.88 2.38
C PHE A 5 13.81 -8.85 3.14
N ILE A 6 12.77 -9.30 3.83
CA ILE A 6 11.86 -8.47 4.59
C ILE A 6 11.92 -8.89 6.06
N PRO A 7 12.63 -8.15 6.91
CA PRO A 7 12.63 -8.42 8.34
C PRO A 7 11.32 -7.91 8.96
N VAL A 8 10.54 -8.79 9.56
CA VAL A 8 9.30 -8.48 10.27
C VAL A 8 9.29 -9.12 11.65
N ARG A 9 8.78 -8.43 12.65
CA ARG A 9 8.71 -8.93 14.02
C ARG A 9 7.30 -8.81 14.60
N CYS A 10 6.98 -9.66 15.59
CA CYS A 10 5.75 -9.60 16.35
C CYS A 10 5.62 -8.31 17.17
N GLY A 11 6.69 -7.98 17.88
CA GLY A 11 6.74 -6.89 18.85
C GLY A 11 6.90 -5.52 18.16
N SER A 12 5.80 -4.90 17.73
CA SER A 12 5.79 -3.48 17.40
C SER A 12 5.26 -2.69 18.59
N LYS A 13 6.01 -1.68 19.05
CA LYS A 13 5.66 -0.91 20.26
C LYS A 13 4.52 0.06 20.01
N SER A 14 4.52 0.78 18.89
CA SER A 14 3.53 1.82 18.59
C SER A 14 2.23 1.22 18.01
N ILE A 15 2.35 0.21 17.14
CA ILE A 15 1.19 -0.45 16.53
C ILE A 15 1.31 -1.97 16.76
N PRO A 16 0.51 -2.56 17.66
CA PRO A 16 0.55 -4.00 17.92
C PRO A 16 0.33 -4.81 16.63
N PHE A 17 1.15 -5.84 16.43
CA PHE A 17 1.10 -6.72 15.25
C PHE A 17 1.14 -5.96 13.90
N LYS A 18 1.80 -4.81 13.85
CA LYS A 18 1.82 -3.88 12.71
C LYS A 18 1.89 -4.59 11.36
N ASN A 19 2.81 -5.54 11.21
CA ASN A 19 3.09 -6.19 9.93
C ASN A 19 1.95 -7.05 9.38
N ILE A 20 1.08 -7.57 10.26
CA ILE A 20 -0.07 -8.40 9.90
C ILE A 20 -1.41 -7.73 10.15
N LYS A 21 -1.42 -6.51 10.72
CA LYS A 21 -2.61 -5.68 10.84
C LYS A 21 -3.16 -5.34 9.45
N GLU A 22 -4.49 -5.35 9.31
CA GLU A 22 -5.16 -5.06 8.04
C GLU A 22 -4.92 -3.61 7.60
N PHE A 23 -4.29 -3.45 6.45
CA PHE A 23 -4.02 -2.20 5.76
C PHE A 23 -4.64 -2.25 4.37
N CYS A 24 -5.64 -1.42 4.11
CA CYS A 24 -6.36 -1.39 2.82
C CYS A 24 -6.88 -2.77 2.36
N GLY A 25 -7.43 -3.57 3.29
CA GLY A 25 -8.07 -4.86 3.01
C GLY A 25 -7.11 -6.06 2.91
N LYS A 26 -5.83 -5.89 3.25
CA LYS A 26 -4.82 -6.95 3.33
C LYS A 26 -3.87 -6.70 4.50
N PRO A 27 -3.17 -7.71 5.05
CA PRO A 27 -2.09 -7.49 5.99
C PRO A 27 -1.01 -6.55 5.44
N LEU A 28 -0.42 -5.69 6.29
CA LEU A 28 0.55 -4.67 5.85
C LEU A 28 1.68 -5.27 4.99
N VAL A 29 2.30 -6.35 5.44
CA VAL A 29 3.41 -7.02 4.74
C VAL A 29 3.02 -7.56 3.35
N TYR A 30 1.74 -7.86 3.13
CA TYR A 30 1.22 -8.36 1.86
C TYR A 30 1.60 -7.47 0.68
N TRP A 31 1.55 -6.15 0.86
CA TRP A 31 1.72 -5.19 -0.23
C TRP A 31 3.12 -5.20 -0.82
N ASN A 32 4.15 -5.27 0.03
CA ASN A 32 5.52 -5.42 -0.45
C ASN A 32 5.76 -6.82 -1.04
N LEU A 33 5.21 -7.87 -0.43
CA LEU A 33 5.33 -9.22 -0.97
C LEU A 33 4.66 -9.34 -2.34
N GLU A 34 3.47 -8.79 -2.53
CA GLU A 34 2.79 -8.77 -3.84
C GLU A 34 3.60 -8.01 -4.89
N ALA A 35 4.20 -6.88 -4.52
CA ALA A 35 5.02 -6.08 -5.43
C ALA A 35 6.29 -6.81 -5.86
N LEU A 36 6.95 -7.52 -4.94
CA LEU A 36 8.14 -8.33 -5.19
C LEU A 36 7.80 -9.59 -6.00
N GLU A 37 6.71 -10.30 -5.66
CA GLU A 37 6.26 -11.50 -6.36
C GLU A 37 6.02 -11.24 -7.86
N LYS A 38 5.48 -10.04 -8.18
CA LYS A 38 5.20 -9.60 -9.55
C LYS A 38 6.43 -9.14 -10.33
N SER A 39 7.56 -8.88 -9.69
CA SER A 39 8.78 -8.50 -10.36
C SER A 39 9.44 -9.70 -11.04
N ASN A 40 9.77 -9.56 -12.32
CA ASN A 40 10.55 -10.58 -13.04
C ASN A 40 12.04 -10.53 -12.69
N ASN A 41 12.48 -9.51 -11.98
CA ASN A 41 13.87 -9.33 -11.58
C ASN A 41 14.18 -9.84 -10.17
N ILE A 42 13.18 -10.30 -9.41
CA ILE A 42 13.38 -10.91 -8.10
C ILE A 42 13.21 -12.43 -8.21
N ASP A 43 14.23 -13.16 -7.79
CA ASP A 43 14.25 -14.62 -7.89
C ASP A 43 13.64 -15.28 -6.65
N GLU A 44 14.00 -14.83 -5.44
CA GLU A 44 13.52 -15.35 -4.17
C GLU A 44 13.21 -14.22 -3.18
N ILE A 45 12.21 -14.46 -2.33
CA ILE A 45 11.76 -13.50 -1.31
C ILE A 45 11.78 -14.21 0.04
N PHE A 46 12.47 -13.63 1.01
CA PHE A 46 12.53 -14.18 2.37
C PHE A 46 11.90 -13.22 3.36
N VAL A 47 10.90 -13.74 4.10
CA VAL A 47 10.30 -13.03 5.24
C VAL A 47 10.95 -13.56 6.50
N ALA A 48 11.77 -12.72 7.14
CA ALA A 48 12.49 -13.12 8.35
C ALA A 48 11.68 -12.73 9.59
N THR A 49 11.22 -13.74 10.35
CA THR A 49 10.39 -13.53 11.54
C THR A 49 10.66 -14.59 12.60
N ASP A 50 10.38 -14.23 13.84
CA ASP A 50 10.35 -15.09 15.03
C ASP A 50 8.92 -15.46 15.46
N CYS A 51 7.91 -14.99 14.71
CA CYS A 51 6.49 -14.96 15.09
C CYS A 51 5.69 -16.00 14.28
N GLU A 52 5.09 -16.99 14.95
CA GLU A 52 4.28 -18.03 14.29
C GLU A 52 3.06 -17.42 13.56
N GLU A 53 2.38 -16.44 14.16
CA GLU A 53 1.23 -15.80 13.54
C GLU A 53 1.60 -15.10 12.21
N ILE A 54 2.80 -14.50 12.15
CA ILE A 54 3.30 -13.90 10.90
C ILE A 54 3.61 -14.99 9.87
N LYS A 55 4.24 -16.10 10.28
CA LYS A 55 4.54 -17.23 9.39
C LYS A 55 3.27 -17.80 8.76
N ASP A 56 2.25 -18.06 9.58
CA ASP A 56 0.97 -18.61 9.13
C ASP A 56 0.29 -17.69 8.11
N ILE A 57 0.24 -16.39 8.40
CA ILE A 57 -0.37 -15.41 7.52
C ILE A 57 0.41 -15.30 6.21
N VAL A 58 1.74 -15.21 6.25
CA VAL A 58 2.58 -15.12 5.05
C VAL A 58 2.42 -16.36 4.18
N ASN A 59 2.44 -17.56 4.79
CA ASN A 59 2.24 -18.83 4.07
C ASN A 59 0.84 -18.92 3.42
N SER A 60 -0.19 -18.31 4.05
CA SER A 60 -1.55 -18.29 3.52
C SER A 60 -1.72 -17.49 2.22
N PHE A 61 -0.78 -16.63 1.87
CA PHE A 61 -0.86 -15.82 0.64
C PHE A 61 -0.63 -16.64 -0.63
N GLY A 62 0.04 -17.78 -0.55
CA GLY A 62 0.28 -18.68 -1.68
C GLY A 62 1.22 -18.09 -2.75
N PHE A 63 2.10 -17.17 -2.40
CA PHE A 63 3.12 -16.62 -3.29
C PHE A 63 4.19 -17.66 -3.61
N SER A 64 4.62 -17.73 -4.86
CA SER A 64 5.54 -18.79 -5.34
C SER A 64 6.99 -18.56 -4.96
N LYS A 65 7.41 -17.30 -4.84
CA LYS A 65 8.79 -16.89 -4.55
C LYS A 65 9.04 -16.69 -3.06
N VAL A 66 7.98 -16.61 -2.24
CA VAL A 66 8.06 -16.27 -0.82
C VAL A 66 8.40 -17.50 0.02
N LYS A 67 9.42 -17.34 0.85
CA LYS A 67 9.87 -18.29 1.87
C LYS A 67 9.94 -17.61 3.23
N VAL A 68 9.56 -18.32 4.27
CA VAL A 68 9.75 -17.83 5.65
C VAL A 68 11.11 -18.27 6.16
N TYR A 69 11.79 -17.38 6.85
CA TYR A 69 13.06 -17.60 7.52
C TYR A 69 12.93 -17.37 9.03
N ASP A 70 13.27 -18.37 9.81
CA ASP A 70 13.27 -18.30 11.27
C ASP A 70 14.52 -17.58 11.77
N ARG A 71 14.31 -16.47 12.51
CA ARG A 71 15.41 -15.70 13.13
C ARG A 71 15.94 -16.45 14.35
N ASP A 72 17.23 -16.26 14.64
CA ASP A 72 17.79 -16.66 15.93
C ASP A 72 17.21 -15.81 17.07
N GLU A 73 17.11 -16.41 18.26
CA GLU A 73 16.60 -15.72 19.47
C GLU A 73 17.38 -14.44 19.77
N GLU A 74 18.69 -14.42 19.54
CA GLU A 74 19.55 -13.25 19.74
C GLU A 74 19.13 -12.06 18.84
N ASN A 75 18.65 -12.36 17.63
CA ASN A 75 18.19 -11.37 16.65
C ASN A 75 16.67 -11.15 16.67
N ALA A 76 15.94 -11.86 17.54
CA ALA A 76 14.51 -11.65 17.79
C ALA A 76 14.24 -10.50 18.79
N SER A 77 15.29 -10.02 19.49
CA SER A 77 15.17 -8.98 20.50
C SER A 77 14.80 -7.60 19.93
N ASP A 78 14.17 -6.77 20.78
CA ASP A 78 13.82 -5.37 20.43
C ASP A 78 15.02 -4.47 20.09
N THR A 79 16.23 -4.87 20.52
CA THR A 79 17.47 -4.14 20.32
C THR A 79 18.29 -4.64 19.13
N ALA A 80 17.88 -5.74 18.51
CA ALA A 80 18.57 -6.27 17.35
C ALA A 80 18.47 -5.29 16.17
N SER A 81 19.62 -4.95 15.60
CA SER A 81 19.67 -4.08 14.42
C SER A 81 19.20 -4.84 13.16
N THR A 82 18.70 -4.11 12.18
CA THR A 82 18.36 -4.69 10.89
C THR A 82 19.59 -5.35 10.25
N GLU A 83 20.77 -4.77 10.42
CA GLU A 83 22.03 -5.30 9.94
C GLU A 83 22.39 -6.63 10.58
N SER A 84 22.15 -6.82 11.88
CA SER A 84 22.44 -8.10 12.55
C SER A 84 21.57 -9.23 12.00
N VAL A 85 20.29 -8.99 11.80
CA VAL A 85 19.34 -9.95 11.20
C VAL A 85 19.73 -10.30 9.76
N MET A 86 20.08 -9.27 8.99
CA MET A 86 20.52 -9.43 7.59
C MET A 86 21.81 -10.28 7.51
N LEU A 87 22.82 -9.99 8.34
CA LEU A 87 24.07 -10.73 8.38
C LEU A 87 23.89 -12.17 8.85
N GLU A 88 23.04 -12.39 9.87
CA GLU A 88 22.68 -13.74 10.31
C GLU A 88 22.14 -14.57 9.13
N PHE A 89 21.14 -14.05 8.44
CA PHE A 89 20.51 -14.70 7.30
C PHE A 89 21.53 -15.01 6.20
N ILE A 90 22.31 -14.00 5.78
CA ILE A 90 23.31 -14.15 4.71
C ILE A 90 24.36 -15.20 5.05
N ASN A 91 24.80 -15.28 6.31
CA ASN A 91 25.83 -16.22 6.75
C ASN A 91 25.32 -17.68 6.84
N LYS A 92 24.00 -17.87 6.99
CA LYS A 92 23.37 -19.20 7.04
C LYS A 92 22.99 -19.72 5.64
N GLN A 93 23.09 -18.90 4.60
CA GLN A 93 22.74 -19.26 3.23
C GLN A 93 23.98 -19.40 2.34
N ASN A 94 23.85 -20.20 1.28
CA ASN A 94 24.91 -20.41 0.28
C ASN A 94 24.80 -19.43 -0.89
N PHE A 95 24.72 -18.12 -0.60
CA PHE A 95 24.70 -17.09 -1.63
C PHE A 95 26.11 -16.79 -2.15
N LYS A 96 26.18 -16.40 -3.44
CA LYS A 96 27.41 -15.94 -4.06
C LYS A 96 27.65 -14.47 -3.73
N ASP A 97 28.90 -14.05 -3.68
CA ASP A 97 29.25 -12.66 -3.35
C ASP A 97 28.71 -11.62 -4.35
N ASN A 98 28.49 -12.02 -5.59
CA ASN A 98 27.87 -11.17 -6.63
C ASN A 98 26.35 -11.28 -6.73
N ASP A 99 25.69 -12.08 -5.88
CA ASP A 99 24.24 -12.05 -5.77
C ASP A 99 23.80 -10.72 -5.17
N LEU A 100 22.68 -10.18 -5.65
CA LEU A 100 22.12 -8.91 -5.15
C LEU A 100 21.09 -9.17 -4.06
N PHE A 101 21.20 -8.38 -3.02
CA PHE A 101 20.35 -8.44 -1.84
C PHE A 101 19.51 -7.16 -1.75
N PHE A 102 18.18 -7.31 -1.75
CA PHE A 102 17.22 -6.26 -1.58
C PHE A 102 16.69 -6.29 -0.15
N LEU A 103 17.17 -5.38 0.69
CA LEU A 103 16.60 -5.19 2.03
C LEU A 103 15.35 -4.32 1.89
N VAL A 104 14.17 -4.88 2.16
CA VAL A 104 12.88 -4.21 1.99
C VAL A 104 12.20 -4.00 3.33
N GLN A 105 11.67 -2.80 3.56
CA GLN A 105 10.96 -2.45 4.79
C GLN A 105 9.46 -2.65 4.63
N ALA A 106 8.87 -3.49 5.47
CA ALA A 106 7.42 -3.74 5.48
C ALA A 106 6.60 -2.47 5.81
N THR A 107 7.22 -1.51 6.48
CA THR A 107 6.64 -0.21 6.85
C THR A 107 6.43 0.76 5.70
N SER A 108 6.91 0.41 4.50
CA SER A 108 6.77 1.22 3.27
C SER A 108 5.86 0.52 2.24
N PRO A 109 4.55 0.35 2.51
CA PRO A 109 3.64 -0.45 1.69
C PRO A 109 3.30 0.18 0.33
N LEU A 110 3.72 1.42 0.08
CA LEU A 110 3.44 2.14 -1.15
C LEU A 110 4.43 1.81 -2.27
N THR A 111 5.42 0.95 -1.99
CA THR A 111 6.40 0.46 -2.97
C THR A 111 5.72 -0.45 -3.99
N GLN A 112 6.01 -0.24 -5.27
CA GLN A 112 5.41 -0.98 -6.37
C GLN A 112 6.46 -1.83 -7.10
N THR A 113 6.03 -2.83 -7.85
CA THR A 113 6.90 -3.69 -8.70
C THR A 113 7.85 -2.88 -9.57
N LYS A 114 7.35 -1.82 -10.21
CA LYS A 114 8.17 -0.94 -11.08
C LYS A 114 9.34 -0.28 -10.34
N ASP A 115 9.21 -0.07 -9.03
CA ASP A 115 10.24 0.61 -8.24
C ASP A 115 11.44 -0.32 -8.04
N PHE A 116 11.22 -1.61 -7.77
CA PHE A 116 12.28 -2.61 -7.69
C PHE A 116 13.00 -2.79 -9.05
N ASP A 117 12.22 -2.89 -10.12
CA ASP A 117 12.76 -3.11 -11.46
C ASP A 117 13.62 -1.91 -11.92
N LYS A 118 13.12 -0.69 -11.76
CA LYS A 118 13.84 0.54 -12.14
C LYS A 118 15.05 0.84 -11.24
N ALA A 119 14.95 0.53 -9.95
CA ALA A 119 16.09 0.69 -9.04
C ALA A 119 17.25 -0.23 -9.44
N LEU A 120 16.95 -1.48 -9.85
CA LEU A 120 17.97 -2.38 -10.38
C LEU A 120 18.60 -1.85 -11.68
N GLU A 121 17.81 -1.26 -12.56
CA GLU A 121 18.32 -0.59 -13.76
C GLU A 121 19.22 0.59 -13.40
N THR A 122 18.81 1.42 -12.44
CA THR A 122 19.60 2.56 -11.94
C THR A 122 20.95 2.09 -11.39
N LEU A 123 20.96 1.08 -10.52
CA LEU A 123 22.19 0.50 -9.97
C LEU A 123 23.18 0.09 -11.07
N LYS A 124 22.68 -0.60 -12.11
CA LYS A 124 23.49 -1.06 -13.24
C LYS A 124 23.99 0.10 -14.12
N ASN A 125 23.09 1.03 -14.46
CA ASN A 125 23.43 2.14 -15.37
C ASN A 125 24.43 3.10 -14.75
N GLU A 126 24.37 3.31 -13.45
CA GLU A 126 25.33 4.15 -12.72
C GLU A 126 26.63 3.43 -12.38
N ASN A 127 26.70 2.13 -12.62
CA ASN A 127 27.80 1.27 -12.19
C ASN A 127 28.14 1.52 -10.70
N ALA A 128 27.10 1.44 -9.87
CA ALA A 128 27.20 1.68 -8.42
C ALA A 128 27.32 0.36 -7.64
N ASP A 129 27.94 0.44 -6.47
CA ASP A 129 28.15 -0.71 -5.58
C ASP A 129 26.91 -1.03 -4.76
N SER A 130 26.14 0.00 -4.41
CA SER A 130 24.89 -0.12 -3.66
C SER A 130 23.89 0.97 -4.06
N LEU A 131 22.64 0.83 -3.62
CA LEU A 131 21.58 1.78 -3.91
C LEU A 131 20.66 1.94 -2.69
N LEU A 132 20.19 3.19 -2.48
CA LEU A 132 19.11 3.50 -1.56
C LEU A 132 17.96 4.18 -2.30
N THR A 133 16.77 4.07 -1.73
CA THR A 133 15.59 4.78 -2.21
C THR A 133 15.42 6.12 -1.51
N CYS A 134 15.09 7.13 -2.28
CA CYS A 134 14.80 8.47 -1.78
C CYS A 134 13.59 9.06 -2.47
N ILE A 135 12.98 10.05 -1.85
CA ILE A 135 12.07 10.98 -2.50
C ILE A 135 12.73 12.36 -2.63
N ARG A 136 12.33 13.12 -3.62
CA ARG A 136 12.76 14.52 -3.73
C ARG A 136 11.84 15.42 -2.90
N THR A 137 12.37 16.01 -1.83
CA THR A 137 11.64 16.98 -1.02
C THR A 137 12.02 18.41 -1.37
N LYS A 138 11.00 19.22 -1.68
CA LYS A 138 11.15 20.66 -1.96
C LYS A 138 10.83 21.50 -0.70
N ARG A 139 11.27 20.99 0.46
CA ARG A 139 11.15 21.69 1.74
C ARG A 139 12.43 22.45 2.04
N PHE A 140 12.30 23.56 2.77
CA PHE A 140 13.42 24.36 3.25
C PHE A 140 13.81 23.90 4.66
N PHE A 141 15.08 23.57 4.83
CA PHE A 141 15.60 23.05 6.10
C PHE A 141 16.48 24.09 6.81
N TRP A 142 16.40 24.08 8.12
CA TRP A 142 17.22 24.88 9.02
C TRP A 142 17.89 23.97 10.04
N ASP A 143 19.11 24.27 10.42
CA ASP A 143 19.77 23.59 11.53
C ASP A 143 19.32 24.15 12.89
N LYS A 144 19.75 23.49 13.97
CA LYS A 144 19.44 23.92 15.35
C LYS A 144 19.99 25.29 15.73
N ASN A 145 20.94 25.82 14.96
CA ASN A 145 21.57 27.15 15.17
C ASN A 145 20.90 28.24 14.30
N ALA A 146 19.71 27.95 13.74
CA ALA A 146 18.96 28.84 12.85
C ALA A 146 19.73 29.21 11.56
N LYS A 147 20.56 28.29 11.04
CA LYS A 147 21.22 28.45 9.75
C LYS A 147 20.43 27.68 8.69
N ALA A 148 20.11 28.33 7.57
CA ALA A 148 19.48 27.68 6.41
C ALA A 148 20.46 26.65 5.81
N ILE A 149 19.96 25.41 5.56
CA ILE A 149 20.78 24.28 5.09
C ILE A 149 20.84 24.22 3.57
N ASN A 150 19.68 24.33 2.92
CA ASN A 150 19.55 23.96 1.51
C ASN A 150 19.00 25.08 0.60
N TYR A 151 18.95 26.31 1.08
CA TYR A 151 18.53 27.46 0.27
C TYR A 151 19.11 28.77 0.82
N ASP A 152 19.11 29.81 -0.03
CA ASP A 152 19.40 31.17 0.40
C ASP A 152 18.11 31.82 0.93
N PHE A 153 18.05 32.12 2.23
CA PHE A 153 16.86 32.69 2.86
C PHE A 153 16.64 34.17 2.48
N ILE A 154 17.70 34.86 2.01
CA ILE A 154 17.61 36.25 1.54
C ILE A 154 16.96 36.26 0.14
N ASN A 155 17.42 35.36 -0.75
CA ASN A 155 16.92 35.19 -2.11
C ASN A 155 16.11 33.88 -2.22
N ARG A 156 15.05 33.77 -1.42
CA ARG A 156 14.25 32.54 -1.32
C ARG A 156 13.65 32.14 -2.67
N PRO A 157 14.01 30.97 -3.23
CA PRO A 157 13.46 30.51 -4.49
C PRO A 157 12.00 30.11 -4.35
N ARG A 158 11.23 30.17 -5.45
CA ARG A 158 9.90 29.58 -5.51
C ARG A 158 10.04 28.05 -5.54
N ARG A 159 9.03 27.32 -5.02
CA ARG A 159 9.04 25.84 -4.96
C ARG A 159 9.32 25.19 -6.32
N GLN A 160 8.83 25.77 -7.41
CA GLN A 160 9.02 25.24 -8.77
C GLN A 160 10.45 25.42 -9.30
N ASP A 161 11.13 26.47 -8.83
CA ASP A 161 12.47 26.86 -9.27
C ASP A 161 13.55 26.30 -8.33
N PHE A 162 13.17 25.44 -7.38
CA PHE A 162 14.04 24.84 -6.37
C PHE A 162 14.17 23.35 -6.58
N ASP A 163 15.38 22.86 -6.74
CA ASP A 163 15.65 21.43 -6.99
C ASP A 163 15.35 20.54 -5.78
N GLY A 164 15.43 21.10 -4.58
CA GLY A 164 15.19 20.36 -3.34
C GLY A 164 16.39 19.53 -2.89
N LEU A 165 16.10 18.60 -2.00
CA LEU A 165 17.05 17.59 -1.52
C LEU A 165 16.43 16.20 -1.63
N PHE A 166 17.27 15.19 -1.72
CA PHE A 166 16.83 13.81 -1.53
C PHE A 166 16.65 13.54 -0.04
N MET A 167 15.51 12.97 0.30
CA MET A 167 15.20 12.45 1.62
C MET A 167 15.06 10.93 1.50
N GLU A 168 15.83 10.20 2.26
CA GLU A 168 15.71 8.74 2.37
C GLU A 168 14.31 8.40 2.88
N ASN A 169 13.62 7.49 2.17
CA ASN A 169 12.25 7.09 2.52
C ASN A 169 12.17 5.67 3.10
N GLY A 170 13.32 5.04 3.33
CA GLY A 170 13.40 3.74 3.99
C GLY A 170 12.75 2.57 3.24
N ALA A 171 12.29 2.75 2.00
CA ALA A 171 11.49 1.72 1.34
C ALA A 171 12.29 0.44 1.07
N PHE A 172 13.46 0.57 0.44
CA PHE A 172 14.38 -0.55 0.24
C PHE A 172 15.80 -0.10 -0.13
N TYR A 173 16.73 -1.05 0.00
CA TYR A 173 18.16 -0.89 -0.32
C TYR A 173 18.60 -2.06 -1.18
N ILE A 174 19.57 -1.83 -2.08
CA ILE A 174 20.18 -2.89 -2.90
C ILE A 174 21.68 -2.87 -2.67
N ASN A 175 22.26 -4.04 -2.39
CA ASN A 175 23.71 -4.20 -2.26
C ASN A 175 24.11 -5.63 -2.68
N SER A 176 25.37 -5.86 -2.99
CA SER A 176 25.86 -7.22 -3.21
C SER A 176 26.11 -7.94 -1.89
N ILE A 177 25.91 -9.27 -1.90
CA ILE A 177 26.18 -10.14 -0.73
C ILE A 177 27.64 -9.97 -0.25
N GLY A 178 28.60 -9.90 -1.18
CA GLY A 178 30.03 -9.71 -0.86
C GLY A 178 30.31 -8.39 -0.16
N ASN A 179 29.72 -7.32 -0.63
CA ASN A 179 29.86 -6.00 0.00
C ASN A 179 29.23 -5.98 1.40
N ILE A 180 28.05 -6.57 1.57
CA ILE A 180 27.38 -6.66 2.88
C ILE A 180 28.25 -7.42 3.88
N LYS A 181 28.81 -8.56 3.48
CA LYS A 181 29.70 -9.37 4.35
C LYS A 181 30.95 -8.60 4.78
N LYS A 182 31.51 -7.83 3.82
CA LYS A 182 32.73 -7.03 4.04
C LYS A 182 32.48 -5.83 4.96
N ASP A 183 31.47 -5.03 4.62
CA ASP A 183 31.25 -3.72 5.24
C ASP A 183 30.27 -3.79 6.42
N LYS A 184 29.58 -4.92 6.58
CA LYS A 184 28.55 -5.19 7.61
C LYS A 184 27.45 -4.13 7.62
N ASN A 185 27.12 -3.59 6.45
CA ASN A 185 26.18 -2.50 6.26
C ASN A 185 25.31 -2.73 5.02
N ARG A 186 24.11 -2.17 5.03
CA ARG A 186 23.17 -2.21 3.88
C ARG A 186 23.65 -1.42 2.67
N LEU A 187 24.57 -0.46 2.86
CA LEU A 187 25.15 0.38 1.82
C LEU A 187 26.68 0.23 1.81
N SER A 188 27.29 0.32 0.64
CA SER A 188 28.73 0.17 0.42
C SER A 188 29.18 0.96 -0.81
N GLY A 189 30.45 1.34 -0.82
CA GLY A 189 31.14 1.89 -1.98
C GLY A 189 30.47 3.11 -2.62
N LYS A 190 30.36 3.10 -3.95
CA LYS A 190 29.60 4.11 -4.70
C LYS A 190 28.12 3.85 -4.56
N ILE A 191 27.40 4.80 -4.01
CA ILE A 191 25.96 4.68 -3.73
C ILE A 191 25.16 5.38 -4.83
N ALA A 192 24.22 4.65 -5.47
CA ALA A 192 23.22 5.22 -6.35
C ALA A 192 21.95 5.61 -5.58
N ILE A 193 21.22 6.58 -6.08
CA ILE A 193 19.92 7.00 -5.54
C ILE A 193 18.83 6.66 -6.57
N TYR A 194 17.84 5.84 -6.15
CA TYR A 194 16.61 5.70 -6.90
C TYR A 194 15.55 6.66 -6.36
N GLU A 195 15.17 7.65 -7.20
CA GLU A 195 14.15 8.63 -6.85
C GLU A 195 12.75 8.02 -7.01
N MET A 196 12.04 7.85 -5.90
CA MET A 196 10.65 7.41 -5.83
C MET A 196 9.68 8.60 -5.86
N GLU A 197 8.41 8.30 -6.12
CA GLU A 197 7.34 9.30 -6.11
C GLU A 197 7.16 9.93 -4.71
N GLU A 198 6.90 11.24 -4.61
CA GLU A 198 6.78 11.99 -3.34
C GLU A 198 5.77 11.35 -2.36
N PHE A 199 4.70 10.72 -2.87
CA PHE A 199 3.71 10.07 -2.01
C PHE A 199 4.22 8.83 -1.26
N THR A 200 5.35 8.26 -1.66
CA THR A 200 6.01 7.14 -0.99
C THR A 200 6.87 7.56 0.21
N ALA A 201 6.87 8.85 0.55
CA ALA A 201 7.61 9.39 1.69
C ALA A 201 7.13 8.87 3.05
N VAL A 202 5.93 8.30 3.10
CA VAL A 202 5.31 7.84 4.36
C VAL A 202 5.86 6.47 4.71
N GLU A 203 6.58 6.40 5.82
CA GLU A 203 6.93 5.17 6.53
C GLU A 203 5.97 5.01 7.72
N ILE A 204 5.41 3.82 7.89
CA ILE A 204 4.42 3.59 8.94
C ILE A 204 5.13 3.24 10.24
N ASP A 205 5.23 4.20 11.15
CA ASP A 205 5.76 4.01 12.50
C ASP A 205 4.70 4.26 13.58
N GLU A 206 3.83 5.23 13.40
CA GLU A 206 2.78 5.63 14.31
C GLU A 206 1.39 5.49 13.66
N GLU A 207 0.32 5.61 14.47
CA GLU A 207 -1.06 5.48 13.97
C GLU A 207 -1.44 6.57 12.96
N ASP A 208 -0.89 7.77 13.10
CA ASP A 208 -1.13 8.86 12.15
C ASP A 208 -0.53 8.55 10.77
N ASP A 209 0.66 7.92 10.73
CA ASP A 209 1.28 7.46 9.48
C ASP A 209 0.41 6.44 8.78
N TRP A 210 -0.24 5.55 9.57
CA TRP A 210 -1.17 4.55 9.04
C TRP A 210 -2.30 5.19 8.24
N LEU A 211 -2.97 6.17 8.84
CA LEU A 211 -4.07 6.89 8.20
C LEU A 211 -3.63 7.64 6.94
N ILE A 212 -2.44 8.25 6.98
CA ILE A 212 -1.87 8.96 5.83
C ILE A 212 -1.54 7.95 4.71
N ALA A 213 -0.86 6.86 5.06
CA ALA A 213 -0.47 5.83 4.10
C ALA A 213 -1.70 5.17 3.44
N GLU A 214 -2.78 4.89 4.18
CA GLU A 214 -4.04 4.37 3.60
C GLU A 214 -4.61 5.31 2.55
N LYS A 215 -4.70 6.60 2.85
CA LYS A 215 -5.18 7.61 1.88
C LYS A 215 -4.31 7.66 0.63
N MET A 216 -2.98 7.58 0.79
CA MET A 216 -2.05 7.55 -0.34
C MET A 216 -2.19 6.25 -1.15
N MET A 217 -2.34 5.10 -0.48
CA MET A 217 -2.58 3.81 -1.13
C MET A 217 -3.85 3.86 -2.00
N TYR A 218 -4.97 4.33 -1.46
CA TYR A 218 -6.21 4.46 -2.24
C TYR A 218 -6.07 5.43 -3.40
N LYS A 219 -5.48 6.61 -3.16
CA LYS A 219 -5.38 7.66 -4.19
C LYS A 219 -4.46 7.29 -5.34
N TYR A 220 -3.28 6.74 -5.06
CA TYR A 220 -2.21 6.62 -6.06
C TYR A 220 -2.03 5.20 -6.61
N ILE A 221 -2.45 4.18 -5.87
CA ILE A 221 -2.21 2.78 -6.23
C ILE A 221 -3.54 2.06 -6.51
N LEU A 222 -4.43 1.95 -5.52
CA LEU A 222 -5.65 1.14 -5.65
C LEU A 222 -6.66 1.75 -6.64
N SER A 223 -6.79 3.08 -6.69
CA SER A 223 -7.66 3.74 -7.67
C SER A 223 -7.22 3.51 -9.13
N LYS A 224 -5.92 3.25 -9.34
CA LYS A 224 -5.35 2.96 -10.67
C LYS A 224 -5.39 1.48 -11.03
N ARG A 225 -5.58 0.59 -10.06
CA ARG A 225 -5.82 -0.82 -10.34
C ARG A 225 -7.17 -0.89 -11.05
N LYS A 226 -7.17 -1.23 -12.35
CA LYS A 226 -8.41 -1.50 -13.08
C LYS A 226 -9.15 -2.57 -12.29
N LYS A 227 -10.30 -2.20 -11.69
CA LYS A 227 -11.20 -3.20 -11.12
C LYS A 227 -11.69 -4.04 -12.30
N GLU A 228 -11.25 -5.28 -12.38
CA GLU A 228 -11.71 -6.25 -13.37
C GLU A 228 -13.16 -6.72 -13.10
N TYR A 229 -13.81 -6.12 -12.10
CA TYR A 229 -15.22 -6.40 -11.83
C TYR A 229 -16.09 -5.67 -12.85
N GLN A 230 -16.56 -6.39 -13.85
CA GLN A 230 -17.67 -5.93 -14.67
C GLN A 230 -18.94 -6.03 -13.81
N ILE A 231 -19.32 -4.93 -13.18
CA ILE A 231 -20.62 -4.83 -12.51
C ILE A 231 -21.68 -4.92 -13.60
N LYS A 232 -22.49 -5.97 -13.57
CA LYS A 232 -23.55 -6.23 -14.55
C LYS A 232 -24.93 -5.92 -14.01
N LEU A 233 -25.09 -5.91 -12.69
CA LEU A 233 -26.36 -5.70 -12.01
C LEU A 233 -26.14 -4.85 -10.75
N PHE A 234 -27.00 -3.84 -10.56
CA PHE A 234 -27.16 -3.04 -9.36
C PHE A 234 -28.55 -3.32 -8.78
N LEU A 235 -28.61 -3.77 -7.53
CA LEU A 235 -29.85 -3.94 -6.78
C LEU A 235 -29.89 -2.94 -5.62
N SER A 236 -31.04 -2.29 -5.43
CA SER A 236 -31.28 -1.36 -4.33
C SER A 236 -32.45 -1.81 -3.49
N ASP A 237 -32.31 -1.69 -2.18
CA ASP A 237 -33.45 -1.74 -1.26
C ASP A 237 -34.27 -0.43 -1.35
N VAL A 238 -35.44 -0.39 -0.73
CA VAL A 238 -36.34 0.77 -0.76
C VAL A 238 -36.27 1.57 0.54
N ASP A 239 -36.58 0.95 1.67
CA ASP A 239 -36.77 1.66 2.90
C ASP A 239 -35.45 1.97 3.61
N GLY A 240 -35.20 3.27 3.83
CA GLY A 240 -33.90 3.75 4.33
C GLY A 240 -32.79 3.81 3.28
N THR A 241 -33.05 3.38 2.03
CA THR A 241 -32.09 3.46 0.91
C THR A 241 -32.59 4.41 -0.18
N LEU A 242 -33.73 4.13 -0.79
CA LEU A 242 -34.40 5.03 -1.77
C LEU A 242 -35.38 5.99 -1.11
N THR A 243 -35.71 5.76 0.16
CA THR A 243 -36.51 6.63 1.01
C THR A 243 -35.70 7.07 2.24
N ASP A 244 -36.23 7.99 3.02
CA ASP A 244 -35.68 8.41 4.32
C ASP A 244 -36.15 7.52 5.49
N ALA A 245 -36.68 6.33 5.19
CA ALA A 245 -37.30 5.39 6.13
C ALA A 245 -38.52 5.96 6.90
N GLY A 246 -38.96 7.19 6.58
CA GLY A 246 -40.19 7.77 7.15
C GLY A 246 -41.44 7.21 6.47
N MET A 247 -42.43 6.84 7.28
CA MET A 247 -43.75 6.43 6.82
C MET A 247 -44.77 7.53 7.11
N TYR A 248 -45.45 8.00 6.11
CA TYR A 248 -46.47 9.06 6.19
C TYR A 248 -47.83 8.45 5.96
N TYR A 249 -48.75 8.62 6.91
CA TYR A 249 -50.11 8.11 6.81
C TYR A 249 -51.10 9.26 6.70
N GLY A 250 -52.06 9.14 5.75
CA GLY A 250 -53.21 10.03 5.65
C GLY A 250 -54.33 9.59 6.61
N GLU A 251 -55.27 10.49 6.87
CA GLU A 251 -56.39 10.27 7.78
C GLU A 251 -57.32 9.10 7.31
N ASN A 252 -57.32 8.81 6.03
CA ASN A 252 -58.15 7.72 5.44
C ASN A 252 -57.35 6.42 5.24
N GLY A 253 -56.13 6.32 5.82
CA GLY A 253 -55.28 5.16 5.72
C GLY A 253 -54.39 5.12 4.48
N GLU A 254 -54.25 6.23 3.75
CA GLU A 254 -53.30 6.31 2.66
C GLU A 254 -51.89 6.33 3.23
N GLU A 255 -50.98 5.61 2.57
CA GLU A 255 -49.57 5.58 2.89
C GLU A 255 -48.77 6.35 1.84
N PHE A 256 -47.82 7.15 2.27
CA PHE A 256 -46.90 7.90 1.40
C PHE A 256 -45.48 7.66 1.77
N LYS A 257 -44.59 7.55 0.76
CA LYS A 257 -43.14 7.48 0.92
C LYS A 257 -42.44 8.62 0.18
N LYS A 258 -41.41 9.18 0.80
CA LYS A 258 -40.65 10.26 0.20
C LYS A 258 -39.43 9.69 -0.50
N PHE A 259 -39.37 9.83 -1.81
CA PHE A 259 -38.24 9.42 -2.67
C PHE A 259 -37.37 10.61 -3.05
N ASN A 260 -36.07 10.35 -3.20
CA ASN A 260 -35.12 11.36 -3.67
C ASN A 260 -35.05 11.38 -5.21
N THR A 261 -35.01 12.59 -5.79
CA THR A 261 -34.88 12.77 -7.24
C THR A 261 -33.48 12.44 -7.76
N HIS A 262 -32.45 12.59 -6.93
CA HIS A 262 -31.07 12.25 -7.28
C HIS A 262 -30.90 10.76 -7.62
N ASP A 263 -31.61 9.88 -6.94
CA ASP A 263 -31.59 8.43 -7.23
C ASP A 263 -32.05 8.15 -8.66
N GLY A 264 -33.06 8.88 -9.14
CA GLY A 264 -33.51 8.78 -10.52
C GLY A 264 -32.40 9.05 -11.53
N LYS A 265 -31.53 10.01 -11.23
CA LYS A 265 -30.37 10.30 -12.05
C LYS A 265 -29.31 9.20 -11.94
N GLY A 266 -29.08 8.64 -10.75
CA GLY A 266 -28.20 7.48 -10.52
C GLY A 266 -28.60 6.28 -11.36
N PHE A 267 -29.86 5.89 -11.33
CA PHE A 267 -30.41 4.79 -12.15
C PHE A 267 -30.27 5.05 -13.67
N GLU A 268 -30.47 6.29 -14.11
CA GLU A 268 -30.23 6.67 -15.51
C GLU A 268 -28.76 6.50 -15.92
N LEU A 269 -27.81 6.91 -15.07
CA LEU A 269 -26.38 6.79 -15.35
C LEU A 269 -25.95 5.31 -15.40
N LEU A 270 -26.41 4.48 -14.46
CA LEU A 270 -26.15 3.02 -14.47
C LEU A 270 -26.62 2.39 -15.77
N ARG A 271 -27.84 2.70 -16.20
CA ARG A 271 -28.41 2.18 -17.45
C ARG A 271 -27.63 2.63 -18.68
N LYS A 272 -27.18 3.90 -18.73
CA LYS A 272 -26.28 4.41 -19.78
C LYS A 272 -24.92 3.71 -19.81
N ALA A 273 -24.46 3.25 -18.66
CA ALA A 273 -23.25 2.43 -18.53
C ALA A 273 -23.45 0.95 -18.86
N GLY A 274 -24.67 0.54 -19.29
CA GLY A 274 -24.97 -0.85 -19.63
C GLY A 274 -25.17 -1.77 -18.42
N ILE A 275 -25.32 -1.20 -17.21
CA ILE A 275 -25.54 -1.94 -15.97
C ILE A 275 -27.06 -2.12 -15.80
N LYS A 276 -27.50 -3.37 -15.64
CA LYS A 276 -28.89 -3.66 -15.29
C LYS A 276 -29.19 -3.18 -13.88
N THR A 277 -30.44 -2.75 -13.66
CA THR A 277 -30.86 -2.20 -12.39
C THR A 277 -32.08 -2.92 -11.84
N GLY A 278 -32.17 -3.06 -10.52
CA GLY A 278 -33.31 -3.68 -9.87
C GLY A 278 -33.61 -3.08 -8.50
N ILE A 279 -34.81 -3.31 -8.05
CA ILE A 279 -35.27 -3.01 -6.69
C ILE A 279 -35.64 -4.35 -6.04
N ILE A 280 -35.21 -4.52 -4.80
CA ILE A 280 -35.54 -5.64 -3.92
C ILE A 280 -36.06 -5.08 -2.59
N THR A 281 -37.25 -5.50 -2.17
CA THR A 281 -37.87 -5.06 -0.91
C THR A 281 -38.79 -6.16 -0.39
N SER A 282 -39.03 -6.18 0.91
CA SER A 282 -40.01 -7.06 1.55
C SER A 282 -41.43 -6.51 1.49
N GLU A 283 -41.61 -5.26 1.06
CA GLU A 283 -42.91 -4.63 0.96
C GLU A 283 -43.55 -4.77 -0.44
N ASN A 284 -44.75 -5.33 -0.48
CA ASN A 284 -45.55 -5.44 -1.71
C ASN A 284 -46.54 -4.28 -1.77
N THR A 285 -46.15 -3.13 -2.31
CA THR A 285 -46.95 -1.91 -2.35
C THR A 285 -46.99 -1.28 -3.74
N LYS A 286 -48.15 -0.68 -4.06
CA LYS A 286 -48.32 0.08 -5.32
C LYS A 286 -47.39 1.26 -5.47
N ILE A 287 -46.96 1.84 -4.35
CA ILE A 287 -46.02 2.98 -4.28
C ILE A 287 -44.66 2.56 -4.84
N VAL A 288 -44.16 1.39 -4.43
CA VAL A 288 -42.89 0.82 -4.88
C VAL A 288 -42.96 0.46 -6.37
N GLU A 289 -44.06 -0.19 -6.82
CA GLU A 289 -44.27 -0.47 -8.26
C GLU A 289 -44.21 0.79 -9.11
N ASN A 290 -44.90 1.85 -8.69
CA ASN A 290 -44.94 3.12 -9.43
C ASN A 290 -43.54 3.77 -9.48
N ARG A 291 -42.80 3.71 -8.37
CA ARG A 291 -41.42 4.21 -8.32
C ARG A 291 -40.50 3.39 -9.25
N ALA A 292 -40.57 2.07 -9.22
CA ALA A 292 -39.82 1.16 -10.08
C ALA A 292 -40.05 1.46 -11.56
N LYS A 293 -41.32 1.62 -11.96
CA LYS A 293 -41.72 2.02 -13.33
C LYS A 293 -41.11 3.37 -13.72
N LYS A 294 -41.14 4.39 -12.83
CA LYS A 294 -40.59 5.72 -13.07
C LYS A 294 -39.08 5.66 -13.22
N LEU A 295 -38.39 4.83 -12.45
CA LEU A 295 -36.94 4.62 -12.50
C LEU A 295 -36.53 3.76 -13.70
N LYS A 296 -37.46 3.06 -14.33
CA LYS A 296 -37.26 2.13 -15.46
C LYS A 296 -36.24 1.03 -15.09
N VAL A 297 -36.42 0.43 -13.91
CA VAL A 297 -35.58 -0.69 -13.48
C VAL A 297 -35.90 -1.94 -14.31
N ASP A 298 -34.86 -2.80 -14.49
CA ASP A 298 -35.01 -4.06 -15.21
C ASP A 298 -35.73 -5.14 -14.36
N PHE A 299 -35.55 -5.05 -13.02
CA PHE A 299 -36.08 -6.04 -12.08
C PHE A 299 -36.76 -5.38 -10.89
N LEU A 300 -37.88 -5.94 -10.45
CA LEU A 300 -38.55 -5.58 -9.20
C LEU A 300 -38.93 -6.88 -8.47
N TYR A 301 -38.44 -7.03 -7.23
CA TYR A 301 -38.77 -8.11 -6.30
C TYR A 301 -39.40 -7.50 -5.05
N GLN A 302 -40.65 -7.91 -4.79
CA GLN A 302 -41.43 -7.51 -3.62
C GLN A 302 -41.90 -8.76 -2.86
#